data_a64d087a89bc82429272ad35b7584548
#
_entry.id   a64d087a89bc82429272ad35b7584548
#
_cell.length_a   1.000
_cell.length_b   1.000
_cell.length_c   1.000
_cell.angle_alpha   90.00
_cell.angle_beta   90.00
_cell.angle_gamma   90.00
#
_symmetry.space_group_name_H-M   'P 1'
#
loop_
_entity.id
_entity.type
_entity.pdbx_description
1 polymer ?
#
loop_
_entity_poly.entity_id
_entity_poly.type
_entity_poly.pdbx_seq_one_letter_code
_entity_poly.pdbx_strand_id
1 'polypeptide(L)'
;MNKIKNLIGIILIAILTLSIINNPLTETYLATLKLDAEYISTDQNDLYNQIVNKADQYSIKPQDARIDKVWKAIPGYNGIEVDIKASYKNMKQDKQFDENKLVFKQVPPFVHLKDLPAAPIYRGNPDKPMVSFLINVAWGNEYIPSMLKTLKDHNIHATFFLEGRWAKNNPDMAKMIVEAGHEIGNHSYTHPDLKTLSSDRVREELINTNQVIKATTEKQIRLFAPPSGSYRDEVVKIADSMNMQTIMWSVDTVDWQKPSPETIVTRVISKVHPGALILMHPTESTAKALDQLINEIRKKDLRIGTVSKLLDEERIIKVNDGKLKIEKK
;
A
#
# COMPACT_ATOMS: atom_id res chain seq x y z
N MET A 1 -49.12 -31.59 30.52
CA MET A 1 -47.97 -31.52 29.56
C MET A 1 -47.96 -30.27 28.67
N ASN A 2 -49.08 -29.87 28.08
CA ASN A 2 -49.11 -28.68 27.19
C ASN A 2 -48.90 -27.36 27.92
N LYS A 3 -49.39 -27.15 29.15
CA LYS A 3 -49.19 -25.90 29.91
C LYS A 3 -47.70 -25.64 30.25
N ILE A 4 -46.95 -26.70 30.55
CA ILE A 4 -45.50 -26.59 30.84
C ILE A 4 -44.72 -26.26 29.57
N LYS A 5 -45.07 -26.86 28.42
CA LYS A 5 -44.43 -26.53 27.12
C LYS A 5 -44.68 -25.08 26.72
N ASN A 6 -45.89 -24.56 26.94
CA ASN A 6 -46.22 -23.16 26.65
C ASN A 6 -45.46 -22.20 27.58
N LEU A 7 -45.32 -22.54 28.87
CA LEU A 7 -44.56 -21.75 29.82
C LEU A 7 -43.06 -21.68 29.44
N ILE A 8 -42.47 -22.82 29.06
CA ILE A 8 -41.09 -22.90 28.58
C ILE A 8 -40.90 -22.04 27.30
N GLY A 9 -41.87 -22.12 26.37
CA GLY A 9 -41.85 -21.27 25.16
C GLY A 9 -41.87 -19.78 25.46
N ILE A 10 -42.70 -19.33 26.39
CA ILE A 10 -42.78 -17.92 26.82
C ILE A 10 -41.49 -17.48 27.48
N ILE A 11 -40.88 -18.32 28.33
CA ILE A 11 -39.60 -18.02 28.99
C ILE A 11 -38.48 -17.89 27.95
N LEU A 12 -38.41 -18.80 26.96
CA LEU A 12 -37.41 -18.74 25.89
C LEU A 12 -37.56 -17.49 25.04
N ILE A 13 -38.77 -17.08 24.70
CA ILE A 13 -39.04 -15.84 23.96
C ILE A 13 -38.61 -14.64 24.79
N ALA A 14 -38.93 -14.59 26.08
CA ALA A 14 -38.54 -13.51 26.97
C ALA A 14 -36.98 -13.37 27.08
N ILE A 15 -36.27 -14.50 27.21
CA ILE A 15 -34.80 -14.54 27.25
C ILE A 15 -34.22 -14.06 25.92
N LEU A 16 -34.77 -14.51 24.79
CA LEU A 16 -34.31 -14.08 23.46
C LEU A 16 -34.55 -12.59 23.27
N THR A 17 -35.71 -12.07 23.66
CA THR A 17 -36.03 -10.64 23.57
C THR A 17 -35.07 -9.79 24.43
N LEU A 18 -34.82 -10.23 25.68
CA LEU A 18 -33.85 -9.54 26.54
C LEU A 18 -32.42 -9.58 25.99
N SER A 19 -32.02 -10.71 25.40
CA SER A 19 -30.71 -10.84 24.73
C SER A 19 -30.56 -9.89 23.52
N ILE A 20 -31.62 -9.71 22.74
CA ILE A 20 -31.63 -8.80 21.60
C ILE A 20 -31.59 -7.34 22.07
N ILE A 21 -32.37 -6.98 23.08
CA ILE A 21 -32.46 -5.61 23.60
C ILE A 21 -31.14 -5.20 24.28
N ASN A 22 -30.49 -6.08 25.02
CA ASN A 22 -29.24 -5.82 25.72
C ASN A 22 -28.00 -6.19 24.90
N ASN A 23 -28.13 -6.40 23.62
CA ASN A 23 -26.98 -6.69 22.73
C ASN A 23 -26.25 -5.38 22.39
N PRO A 24 -24.91 -5.29 22.56
CA PRO A 24 -24.14 -4.11 22.22
C PRO A 24 -24.35 -3.62 20.77
N LEU A 25 -24.60 -4.54 19.82
CA LEU A 25 -24.93 -4.19 18.43
C LEU A 25 -26.28 -3.50 18.31
N THR A 26 -27.29 -3.95 19.07
CA THR A 26 -28.63 -3.34 19.13
C THR A 26 -28.55 -1.96 19.78
N GLU A 27 -27.81 -1.81 20.87
CA GLU A 27 -27.58 -0.51 21.51
C GLU A 27 -26.86 0.47 20.58
N THR A 28 -25.82 0.00 19.88
CA THR A 28 -25.10 0.81 18.89
C THR A 28 -26.03 1.22 17.74
N TYR A 29 -26.85 0.30 17.23
CA TYR A 29 -27.83 0.58 16.17
C TYR A 29 -28.91 1.56 16.64
N LEU A 30 -29.47 1.39 17.83
CA LEU A 30 -30.45 2.31 18.41
C LEU A 30 -29.84 3.68 18.72
N ALA A 31 -28.60 3.74 19.18
CA ALA A 31 -27.88 5.00 19.36
C ALA A 31 -27.66 5.71 18.02
N THR A 32 -27.36 4.96 16.96
CA THR A 32 -27.27 5.50 15.60
C THR A 32 -28.60 6.04 15.10
N LEU A 33 -29.70 5.28 15.30
CA LEU A 33 -31.06 5.75 14.92
C LEU A 33 -31.52 6.98 15.74
N LYS A 34 -31.18 7.03 17.04
CA LYS A 34 -31.48 8.21 17.88
C LYS A 34 -30.70 9.43 17.41
N LEU A 35 -29.43 9.27 17.08
CA LEU A 35 -28.62 10.34 16.48
C LEU A 35 -29.26 10.80 15.17
N ASP A 36 -29.67 9.87 14.29
CA ASP A 36 -30.33 10.21 13.02
C ASP A 36 -31.68 10.92 13.25
N ALA A 37 -32.47 10.55 14.27
CA ALA A 37 -33.72 11.20 14.64
C ALA A 37 -33.51 12.61 15.27
N GLU A 38 -32.45 12.80 16.04
CA GLU A 38 -32.07 14.10 16.61
C GLU A 38 -31.62 15.09 15.53
N TYR A 39 -31.07 14.58 14.41
CA TYR A 39 -30.74 15.38 13.22
C TYR A 39 -31.97 15.84 12.40
N ILE A 40 -33.14 15.27 12.63
CA ILE A 40 -34.35 15.56 11.83
C ILE A 40 -35.23 16.68 12.41
N SER A 41 -35.00 17.21 13.62
CA SER A 41 -35.85 18.24 14.23
C SER A 41 -35.42 19.67 13.95
N THR A 42 -36.14 20.24 13.10
CA THR A 42 -36.61 21.58 12.72
C THR A 42 -35.65 22.71 12.38
N ASP A 43 -34.77 23.24 13.17
CA ASP A 43 -33.97 24.44 12.80
C ASP A 43 -32.48 24.07 12.47
N GLN A 44 -32.11 22.84 12.75
CA GLN A 44 -30.78 22.26 12.43
C GLN A 44 -30.76 21.68 11.02
N ASN A 45 -31.90 21.60 10.35
CA ASN A 45 -32.09 20.95 9.06
C ASN A 45 -31.37 21.69 7.91
N ASP A 46 -31.20 23.00 7.99
CA ASP A 46 -30.63 23.78 6.87
C ASP A 46 -29.13 23.50 6.72
N LEU A 47 -28.33 23.53 7.81
CA LEU A 47 -26.89 23.23 7.76
C LEU A 47 -26.61 21.79 7.35
N TYR A 48 -27.36 20.82 7.91
CA TYR A 48 -27.18 19.41 7.54
C TYR A 48 -27.48 19.17 6.06
N ASN A 49 -28.58 19.73 5.57
CA ASN A 49 -28.96 19.66 4.16
C ASN A 49 -27.96 20.37 3.24
N GLN A 50 -27.41 21.51 3.66
CA GLN A 50 -26.32 22.15 2.92
C GLN A 50 -25.10 21.26 2.77
N ILE A 51 -24.67 20.55 3.84
CA ILE A 51 -23.56 19.61 3.79
C ILE A 51 -23.89 18.46 2.83
N VAL A 52 -25.07 17.84 2.95
CA VAL A 52 -25.51 16.74 2.07
C VAL A 52 -25.51 17.19 0.60
N ASN A 53 -26.14 18.33 0.28
CA ASN A 53 -26.27 18.84 -1.09
C ASN A 53 -24.92 19.22 -1.73
N LYS A 54 -23.93 19.56 -0.90
CA LYS A 54 -22.59 19.93 -1.39
C LYS A 54 -21.59 18.76 -1.35
N ALA A 55 -21.90 17.65 -0.65
CA ALA A 55 -20.96 16.54 -0.40
C ALA A 55 -20.35 15.96 -1.68
N ASP A 56 -21.17 15.79 -2.73
CA ASP A 56 -20.70 15.23 -4.01
C ASP A 56 -19.64 16.11 -4.69
N GLN A 57 -19.63 17.42 -4.43
CA GLN A 57 -18.64 18.34 -5.00
C GLN A 57 -17.23 18.09 -4.44
N TYR A 58 -17.15 17.46 -3.28
CA TYR A 58 -15.91 17.14 -2.55
C TYR A 58 -15.59 15.65 -2.56
N SER A 59 -16.35 14.84 -3.31
CA SER A 59 -16.16 13.40 -3.38
C SER A 59 -15.27 13.01 -4.56
N ILE A 60 -14.47 11.97 -4.37
CA ILE A 60 -13.66 11.32 -5.42
C ILE A 60 -14.07 9.87 -5.45
N LYS A 61 -14.47 9.37 -6.61
CA LYS A 61 -14.82 7.96 -6.78
C LYS A 61 -13.60 7.07 -6.57
N PRO A 62 -13.75 5.89 -5.94
CA PRO A 62 -12.69 4.89 -5.87
C PRO A 62 -12.34 4.39 -7.27
N GLN A 63 -11.14 3.90 -7.43
CA GLN A 63 -10.66 3.27 -8.67
C GLN A 63 -10.41 1.79 -8.39
N ASP A 64 -11.04 0.91 -9.15
CA ASP A 64 -10.84 -0.52 -9.05
C ASP A 64 -9.45 -0.93 -9.54
N ALA A 65 -8.90 -1.98 -8.91
CA ALA A 65 -7.75 -2.66 -9.45
C ALA A 65 -8.09 -3.29 -10.80
N ARG A 66 -7.11 -3.34 -11.71
CA ARG A 66 -7.34 -3.83 -13.07
C ARG A 66 -6.11 -4.47 -13.70
N ILE A 67 -6.34 -5.29 -14.72
CA ILE A 67 -5.27 -5.76 -15.61
C ILE A 67 -5.16 -4.80 -16.80
N ASP A 68 -4.00 -4.17 -16.92
CA ASP A 68 -3.63 -3.30 -18.04
C ASP A 68 -2.87 -4.08 -19.10
N LYS A 69 -3.02 -3.70 -20.37
CA LYS A 69 -2.33 -4.38 -21.49
C LYS A 69 -0.82 -4.28 -21.40
N VAL A 70 -0.29 -3.14 -20.96
CA VAL A 70 1.15 -2.84 -20.86
C VAL A 70 1.66 -3.08 -19.45
N TRP A 71 1.03 -2.46 -18.46
CA TRP A 71 1.49 -2.41 -17.08
C TRP A 71 1.04 -3.59 -16.21
N LYS A 72 0.27 -4.53 -16.81
CA LYS A 72 -0.27 -5.73 -16.15
C LYS A 72 -1.15 -5.39 -14.96
N ALA A 73 -0.86 -5.91 -13.77
CA ALA A 73 -1.68 -5.59 -12.59
C ALA A 73 -1.42 -4.15 -12.12
N ILE A 74 -2.49 -3.38 -11.98
CA ILE A 74 -2.49 -2.03 -11.40
C ILE A 74 -3.40 -2.07 -10.17
N PRO A 75 -2.91 -1.66 -8.98
CA PRO A 75 -3.72 -1.63 -7.77
C PRO A 75 -4.85 -0.62 -7.86
N GLY A 76 -5.91 -0.86 -7.08
CA GLY A 76 -6.97 0.09 -6.86
C GLY A 76 -6.49 1.35 -6.11
N TYR A 77 -7.39 2.31 -5.92
CA TYR A 77 -7.12 3.52 -5.17
C TYR A 77 -8.39 4.02 -4.51
N ASN A 78 -8.39 4.20 -3.20
CA ASN A 78 -9.56 4.60 -2.46
C ASN A 78 -10.16 5.90 -3.00
N GLY A 79 -11.48 5.97 -3.00
CA GLY A 79 -12.22 7.21 -3.14
C GLY A 79 -12.17 8.04 -1.85
N ILE A 80 -12.78 9.21 -1.90
CA ILE A 80 -13.04 10.09 -0.76
C ILE A 80 -14.49 10.50 -0.78
N GLU A 81 -15.14 10.46 0.37
CA GLU A 81 -16.47 10.99 0.59
C GLU A 81 -16.47 11.91 1.81
N VAL A 82 -17.39 12.86 1.81
CA VAL A 82 -17.64 13.68 3.00
C VAL A 82 -18.32 12.82 4.06
N ASP A 83 -17.74 12.77 5.25
CA ASP A 83 -18.43 12.26 6.43
C ASP A 83 -19.43 13.32 6.92
N ILE A 84 -20.68 13.19 6.48
CA ILE A 84 -21.75 14.15 6.75
C ILE A 84 -21.93 14.38 8.26
N LYS A 85 -21.95 13.30 9.06
CA LYS A 85 -22.18 13.36 10.51
C LYS A 85 -21.01 14.04 11.22
N ALA A 86 -19.78 13.67 10.91
CA ALA A 86 -18.60 14.29 11.50
C ALA A 86 -18.45 15.75 11.08
N SER A 87 -18.73 16.08 9.81
CA SER A 87 -18.72 17.45 9.29
C SER A 87 -19.77 18.34 9.98
N TYR A 88 -20.99 17.83 10.12
CA TYR A 88 -22.04 18.53 10.84
C TYR A 88 -21.66 18.77 12.30
N LYS A 89 -21.11 17.77 12.98
CA LYS A 89 -20.63 17.90 14.38
C LYS A 89 -19.59 19.03 14.50
N ASN A 90 -18.72 19.18 13.53
CA ASN A 90 -17.70 20.24 13.51
C ASN A 90 -18.29 21.64 13.26
N MET A 91 -19.43 21.74 12.56
CA MET A 91 -20.02 23.02 12.13
C MET A 91 -21.23 23.45 12.96
N LYS A 92 -21.89 22.53 13.70
CA LYS A 92 -23.18 22.77 14.36
C LYS A 92 -23.20 23.97 15.33
N GLN A 93 -22.06 24.28 15.94
CA GLN A 93 -21.97 25.43 16.86
C GLN A 93 -21.99 26.75 16.14
N ASP A 94 -21.40 26.84 14.94
CA ASP A 94 -21.35 28.05 14.12
C ASP A 94 -22.62 28.24 13.31
N LYS A 95 -23.46 27.21 13.19
CA LYS A 95 -24.69 27.17 12.39
C LYS A 95 -24.51 27.59 10.92
N GLN A 96 -23.30 27.54 10.40
CA GLN A 96 -22.93 27.94 9.05
C GLN A 96 -22.04 26.90 8.40
N PHE A 97 -22.25 26.66 7.08
CA PHE A 97 -21.41 25.81 6.28
C PHE A 97 -19.99 26.41 6.12
N ASP A 98 -18.98 25.63 6.45
CA ASP A 98 -17.57 25.97 6.24
C ASP A 98 -16.87 24.76 5.62
N GLU A 99 -16.39 24.90 4.38
CA GLU A 99 -15.68 23.83 3.68
C GLU A 99 -14.41 23.35 4.41
N ASN A 100 -13.79 24.24 5.19
CA ASN A 100 -12.58 23.90 5.97
C ASN A 100 -12.88 23.00 7.19
N LYS A 101 -14.15 22.87 7.56
CA LYS A 101 -14.61 21.99 8.65
C LYS A 101 -15.19 20.67 8.17
N LEU A 102 -15.15 20.42 6.84
CA LEU A 102 -15.53 19.13 6.27
C LEU A 102 -14.59 18.04 6.78
N VAL A 103 -15.17 16.93 7.19
CA VAL A 103 -14.47 15.69 7.54
C VAL A 103 -14.64 14.71 6.40
N PHE A 104 -13.58 13.99 6.07
CA PHE A 104 -13.58 13.06 4.95
C PHE A 104 -13.27 11.65 5.43
N LYS A 105 -13.87 10.67 4.79
CA LYS A 105 -13.56 9.25 4.93
C LYS A 105 -13.12 8.67 3.60
N GLN A 106 -12.27 7.65 3.65
CA GLN A 106 -11.88 6.91 2.45
C GLN A 106 -12.92 5.82 2.15
N VAL A 107 -13.16 5.62 0.86
CA VAL A 107 -14.06 4.59 0.33
C VAL A 107 -13.23 3.61 -0.48
N PRO A 108 -13.17 2.32 -0.10
CA PRO A 108 -12.38 1.33 -0.83
C PRO A 108 -12.95 1.08 -2.24
N PRO A 109 -12.12 0.62 -3.19
CA PRO A 109 -12.58 0.13 -4.48
C PRO A 109 -13.40 -1.15 -4.32
N PHE A 110 -14.16 -1.49 -5.34
CA PHE A 110 -14.93 -2.74 -5.37
C PHE A 110 -14.04 -3.94 -5.73
N VAL A 111 -13.09 -3.76 -6.66
CA VAL A 111 -12.08 -4.77 -7.05
C VAL A 111 -10.74 -4.39 -6.45
N HIS A 112 -10.15 -5.29 -5.67
CA HIS A 112 -8.85 -5.14 -5.05
C HIS A 112 -7.75 -5.83 -5.84
N LEU A 113 -6.50 -5.47 -5.59
CA LEU A 113 -5.35 -6.11 -6.26
C LEU A 113 -5.31 -7.64 -6.04
N LYS A 114 -5.72 -8.11 -4.86
CA LYS A 114 -5.80 -9.54 -4.51
C LYS A 114 -6.89 -10.31 -5.27
N ASP A 115 -7.86 -9.61 -5.84
CA ASP A 115 -8.99 -10.21 -6.58
C ASP A 115 -8.65 -10.41 -8.06
N LEU A 116 -7.51 -9.87 -8.51
CA LEU A 116 -7.04 -10.03 -9.87
C LEU A 116 -6.36 -11.40 -10.07
N PRO A 117 -6.39 -11.95 -11.29
CA PRO A 117 -5.57 -13.11 -11.62
C PRO A 117 -4.09 -12.79 -11.43
N ALA A 118 -3.28 -13.82 -11.13
CA ALA A 118 -1.84 -13.69 -10.94
C ALA A 118 -1.19 -12.95 -12.13
N ALA A 119 -0.63 -11.78 -11.86
CA ALA A 119 0.01 -10.95 -12.87
C ALA A 119 1.14 -10.12 -12.24
N PRO A 120 2.21 -9.81 -12.98
CA PRO A 120 3.28 -8.97 -12.48
C PRO A 120 2.82 -7.52 -12.32
N ILE A 121 3.45 -6.80 -11.40
CA ILE A 121 3.15 -5.40 -11.07
C ILE A 121 4.35 -4.55 -11.48
N TYR A 122 4.16 -3.67 -12.47
CA TYR A 122 5.21 -2.78 -12.96
C TYR A 122 5.16 -1.39 -12.34
N ARG A 123 4.03 -1.04 -11.74
CA ARG A 123 3.78 0.27 -11.12
C ARG A 123 2.61 0.21 -10.15
N GLY A 124 2.55 1.16 -9.25
CA GLY A 124 1.38 1.47 -8.44
C GLY A 124 0.27 2.19 -9.24
N ASN A 125 -0.78 2.60 -8.54
CA ASN A 125 -1.85 3.37 -9.16
C ASN A 125 -1.30 4.69 -9.75
N PRO A 126 -1.68 5.07 -11.00
CA PRO A 126 -1.15 6.25 -11.68
C PRO A 126 -1.54 7.59 -11.03
N ASP A 127 -2.55 7.61 -10.19
CA ASP A 127 -2.98 8.82 -9.47
C ASP A 127 -2.41 8.88 -8.04
N LYS A 128 -1.65 7.87 -7.60
CA LYS A 128 -1.01 7.88 -6.28
C LYS A 128 0.31 8.67 -6.34
N PRO A 129 0.43 9.85 -5.70
CA PRO A 129 1.61 10.70 -5.77
C PRO A 129 2.76 10.13 -4.92
N MET A 130 3.19 8.93 -5.26
CA MET A 130 4.20 8.16 -4.54
C MET A 130 5.01 7.31 -5.50
N VAL A 131 6.26 7.04 -5.13
CA VAL A 131 7.16 6.10 -5.80
C VAL A 131 7.78 5.15 -4.78
N SER A 132 8.36 4.04 -5.24
CA SER A 132 9.14 3.15 -4.38
C SER A 132 10.49 2.81 -5.00
N PHE A 133 11.53 2.77 -4.16
CA PHE A 133 12.83 2.22 -4.53
C PHE A 133 12.83 0.72 -4.34
N LEU A 134 13.14 -0.01 -5.43
CA LEU A 134 13.39 -1.45 -5.45
C LEU A 134 14.90 -1.66 -5.47
N ILE A 135 15.48 -2.08 -4.36
CA ILE A 135 16.90 -2.29 -4.21
C ILE A 135 17.16 -3.80 -4.27
N ASN A 136 17.60 -4.30 -5.45
CA ASN A 136 17.93 -5.70 -5.62
C ASN A 136 19.35 -5.96 -5.09
N VAL A 137 19.48 -6.96 -4.20
CA VAL A 137 20.72 -7.23 -3.47
C VAL A 137 21.16 -8.67 -3.71
N ALA A 138 22.21 -8.83 -4.48
CA ALA A 138 22.99 -10.08 -4.64
C ALA A 138 24.49 -9.85 -4.43
N TRP A 139 24.92 -8.57 -4.28
CA TRP A 139 26.28 -8.07 -4.13
C TRP A 139 26.27 -6.61 -3.64
N GLY A 140 27.43 -5.97 -3.50
CA GLY A 140 27.55 -4.54 -3.18
C GLY A 140 27.45 -4.23 -1.68
N ASN A 141 27.88 -5.15 -0.83
CA ASN A 141 27.82 -5.04 0.64
C ASN A 141 28.44 -3.72 1.15
N GLU A 142 29.52 -3.26 0.54
CA GLU A 142 30.25 -2.07 0.93
C GLU A 142 29.44 -0.77 0.79
N TYR A 143 28.41 -0.77 -0.06
CA TYR A 143 27.57 0.42 -0.31
C TYR A 143 26.28 0.43 0.52
N ILE A 144 25.83 -0.73 1.03
CA ILE A 144 24.57 -0.83 1.78
C ILE A 144 24.55 0.08 3.02
N PRO A 145 25.59 0.13 3.89
CA PRO A 145 25.57 0.99 5.06
C PRO A 145 25.39 2.48 4.74
N SER A 146 26.05 2.96 3.67
CA SER A 146 25.90 4.36 3.24
C SER A 146 24.52 4.65 2.67
N MET A 147 23.94 3.72 1.91
CA MET A 147 22.57 3.84 1.40
C MET A 147 21.54 3.84 2.55
N LEU A 148 21.68 2.95 3.53
CA LEU A 148 20.83 2.92 4.73
C LEU A 148 20.92 4.24 5.51
N LYS A 149 22.14 4.79 5.66
CA LYS A 149 22.33 6.09 6.29
C LYS A 149 21.58 7.20 5.54
N THR A 150 21.74 7.29 4.23
CA THR A 150 21.05 8.29 3.41
C THR A 150 19.53 8.16 3.51
N LEU A 151 18.99 6.94 3.43
CA LEU A 151 17.55 6.69 3.57
C LEU A 151 17.03 7.10 4.96
N LYS A 152 17.80 6.82 6.03
CA LYS A 152 17.50 7.23 7.40
C LYS A 152 17.51 8.74 7.56
N ASP A 153 18.52 9.43 7.04
CA ASP A 153 18.66 10.89 7.12
C ASP A 153 17.46 11.60 6.46
N HIS A 154 16.88 10.98 5.43
CA HIS A 154 15.66 11.44 4.76
C HIS A 154 14.35 10.89 5.34
N ASN A 155 14.38 10.06 6.38
CA ASN A 155 13.22 9.36 6.95
C ASN A 155 12.42 8.59 5.86
N ILE A 156 13.13 7.79 5.05
CA ILE A 156 12.57 6.99 3.96
C ILE A 156 12.79 5.50 4.24
N HIS A 157 11.73 4.70 4.02
CA HIS A 157 11.83 3.26 3.96
C HIS A 157 11.69 2.79 2.50
N ALA A 158 12.63 1.96 2.06
CA ALA A 158 12.67 1.33 0.74
C ALA A 158 12.38 -0.17 0.85
N THR A 159 12.30 -0.87 -0.29
CA THR A 159 12.14 -2.31 -0.35
C THR A 159 13.40 -2.95 -0.94
N PHE A 160 14.02 -3.83 -0.17
CA PHE A 160 15.21 -4.58 -0.56
C PHE A 160 14.82 -6.00 -0.95
N PHE A 161 15.11 -6.41 -2.18
CA PHE A 161 14.89 -7.77 -2.66
C PHE A 161 16.21 -8.54 -2.52
N LEU A 162 16.25 -9.50 -1.59
CA LEU A 162 17.46 -10.21 -1.21
C LEU A 162 17.60 -11.54 -1.95
N GLU A 163 18.76 -11.76 -2.57
CA GLU A 163 19.15 -13.06 -3.10
C GLU A 163 19.43 -14.01 -1.93
N GLY A 164 18.94 -15.25 -2.01
CA GLY A 164 18.97 -16.18 -0.88
C GLY A 164 20.39 -16.58 -0.45
N ARG A 165 21.31 -16.85 -1.39
CA ARG A 165 22.73 -17.12 -1.05
C ARG A 165 23.40 -15.92 -0.42
N TRP A 166 23.12 -14.72 -0.95
CA TRP A 166 23.62 -13.48 -0.37
C TRP A 166 23.14 -13.31 1.07
N ALA A 167 21.84 -13.48 1.33
CA ALA A 167 21.26 -13.37 2.67
C ALA A 167 21.84 -14.42 3.64
N LYS A 168 22.06 -15.65 3.16
CA LYS A 168 22.70 -16.73 3.94
C LYS A 168 24.14 -16.38 4.32
N ASN A 169 24.89 -15.79 3.40
CA ASN A 169 26.30 -15.46 3.59
C ASN A 169 26.52 -14.12 4.34
N ASN A 170 25.48 -13.28 4.40
CA ASN A 170 25.54 -11.93 5.01
C ASN A 170 24.37 -11.72 5.99
N PRO A 171 24.17 -12.60 6.99
CA PRO A 171 23.00 -12.53 7.87
C PRO A 171 22.91 -11.22 8.66
N ASP A 172 24.04 -10.67 9.11
CA ASP A 172 24.07 -9.42 9.86
C ASP A 172 23.68 -8.22 8.99
N MET A 173 24.05 -8.22 7.71
CA MET A 173 23.63 -7.20 6.76
C MET A 173 22.13 -7.27 6.48
N ALA A 174 21.59 -8.48 6.31
CA ALA A 174 20.15 -8.68 6.12
C ALA A 174 19.35 -8.21 7.35
N LYS A 175 19.84 -8.49 8.57
CA LYS A 175 19.26 -7.95 9.82
C LYS A 175 19.34 -6.43 9.88
N MET A 176 20.49 -5.84 9.56
CA MET A 176 20.69 -4.39 9.54
C MET A 176 19.64 -3.68 8.65
N ILE A 177 19.36 -4.23 7.47
CA ILE A 177 18.33 -3.69 6.56
C ILE A 177 16.95 -3.70 7.24
N VAL A 178 16.58 -4.80 7.89
CA VAL A 178 15.29 -4.95 8.57
C VAL A 178 15.18 -4.08 9.83
N GLU A 179 16.24 -4.02 10.63
CA GLU A 179 16.30 -3.19 11.84
C GLU A 179 16.26 -1.69 11.53
N ALA A 180 16.72 -1.30 10.33
CA ALA A 180 16.56 0.06 9.82
C ALA A 180 15.12 0.35 9.33
N GLY A 181 14.17 -0.60 9.47
CA GLY A 181 12.76 -0.43 9.15
C GLY A 181 12.42 -0.64 7.67
N HIS A 182 13.36 -1.14 6.86
CA HIS A 182 13.11 -1.39 5.45
C HIS A 182 12.29 -2.66 5.21
N GLU A 183 11.51 -2.66 4.13
CA GLU A 183 10.80 -3.84 3.66
C GLU A 183 11.76 -4.75 2.91
N ILE A 184 11.55 -6.06 3.03
CA ILE A 184 12.34 -7.06 2.32
C ILE A 184 11.48 -7.95 1.45
N GLY A 185 12.03 -8.36 0.30
CA GLY A 185 11.43 -9.27 -0.67
C GLY A 185 12.39 -10.37 -1.10
N ASN A 186 11.89 -11.32 -1.87
CA ASN A 186 12.59 -12.45 -2.44
C ASN A 186 13.19 -12.07 -3.81
N HIS A 187 14.50 -12.38 -4.02
CA HIS A 187 15.19 -12.20 -5.30
C HIS A 187 15.78 -13.50 -5.85
N SER A 188 15.07 -14.64 -5.67
CA SER A 188 15.53 -16.00 -5.90
C SER A 188 16.73 -16.42 -5.03
N TYR A 189 17.10 -17.69 -5.09
CA TYR A 189 18.18 -18.21 -4.25
C TYR A 189 19.57 -18.04 -4.88
N THR A 190 19.70 -18.33 -6.20
CA THR A 190 20.98 -18.33 -6.92
C THR A 190 21.04 -17.32 -8.07
N HIS A 191 20.05 -16.44 -8.17
CA HIS A 191 19.94 -15.42 -9.22
C HIS A 191 19.94 -15.98 -10.66
N PRO A 192 19.17 -17.04 -10.96
CA PRO A 192 19.15 -17.65 -12.30
C PRO A 192 18.20 -16.90 -13.24
N ASP A 193 18.29 -17.21 -14.53
CA ASP A 193 17.24 -16.87 -15.51
C ASP A 193 16.02 -17.77 -15.28
N LEU A 194 15.04 -17.28 -14.49
CA LEU A 194 13.86 -18.04 -14.09
C LEU A 194 12.96 -18.42 -15.29
N LYS A 195 13.04 -17.69 -16.40
CA LYS A 195 12.27 -17.99 -17.62
C LYS A 195 12.65 -19.35 -18.20
N THR A 196 13.89 -19.77 -18.02
CA THR A 196 14.45 -21.01 -18.60
C THR A 196 14.34 -22.23 -17.69
N LEU A 197 14.06 -22.02 -16.39
CA LEU A 197 14.00 -23.09 -15.40
C LEU A 197 12.69 -23.89 -15.48
N SER A 198 12.75 -25.17 -15.06
CA SER A 198 11.53 -25.95 -14.79
C SER A 198 10.73 -25.33 -13.62
N SER A 199 9.42 -25.62 -13.56
CA SER A 199 8.55 -25.13 -12.51
C SER A 199 9.01 -25.56 -11.11
N ASP A 200 9.53 -26.80 -10.98
CA ASP A 200 10.06 -27.31 -9.70
C ASP A 200 11.31 -26.54 -9.27
N ARG A 201 12.22 -26.25 -10.20
CA ARG A 201 13.40 -25.44 -9.91
C ARG A 201 13.04 -24.00 -9.51
N VAL A 202 12.04 -23.42 -10.17
CA VAL A 202 11.51 -22.10 -9.77
C VAL A 202 10.96 -22.15 -8.33
N ARG A 203 10.16 -23.18 -7.99
CA ARG A 203 9.65 -23.35 -6.61
C ARG A 203 10.79 -23.46 -5.60
N GLU A 204 11.79 -24.27 -5.90
CA GLU A 204 12.96 -24.45 -5.04
C GLU A 204 13.72 -23.14 -4.80
N GLU A 205 13.98 -22.36 -5.85
CA GLU A 205 14.62 -21.04 -5.76
C GLU A 205 13.86 -20.11 -4.81
N LEU A 206 12.53 -20.04 -4.94
CA LEU A 206 11.69 -19.16 -4.12
C LEU A 206 11.57 -19.66 -2.67
N ILE A 207 11.35 -20.97 -2.46
CA ILE A 207 11.20 -21.56 -1.13
C ILE A 207 12.51 -21.42 -0.32
N ASN A 208 13.65 -21.78 -0.93
CA ASN A 208 14.94 -21.71 -0.24
C ASN A 208 15.28 -20.29 0.19
N THR A 209 14.96 -19.30 -0.65
CA THR A 209 15.15 -17.89 -0.32
C THR A 209 14.24 -17.46 0.83
N ASN A 210 12.95 -17.80 0.79
CA ASN A 210 12.02 -17.49 1.88
C ASN A 210 12.45 -18.12 3.21
N GLN A 211 12.94 -19.36 3.19
CA GLN A 211 13.43 -20.04 4.38
C GLN A 211 14.64 -19.34 4.99
N VAL A 212 15.63 -18.98 4.16
CA VAL A 212 16.82 -18.25 4.63
C VAL A 212 16.45 -16.89 5.19
N ILE A 213 15.67 -16.11 4.46
CA ILE A 213 15.26 -14.78 4.93
C ILE A 213 14.47 -14.88 6.24
N LYS A 214 13.53 -15.83 6.34
CA LYS A 214 12.76 -16.03 7.57
C LYS A 214 13.65 -16.45 8.74
N ALA A 215 14.60 -17.37 8.52
CA ALA A 215 15.52 -17.82 9.55
C ALA A 215 16.47 -16.70 10.03
N THR A 216 16.85 -15.79 9.13
CA THR A 216 17.77 -14.69 9.41
C THR A 216 17.08 -13.48 10.04
N THR A 217 15.87 -13.12 9.57
CA THR A 217 15.22 -11.84 9.88
C THR A 217 13.87 -11.97 10.58
N GLU A 218 13.36 -13.21 10.75
CA GLU A 218 12.02 -13.53 11.27
C GLU A 218 10.86 -12.98 10.41
N LYS A 219 11.14 -12.34 9.27
CA LYS A 219 10.13 -11.75 8.40
C LYS A 219 9.52 -12.78 7.45
N GLN A 220 8.23 -12.68 7.23
CA GLN A 220 7.53 -13.35 6.14
C GLN A 220 7.61 -12.55 4.86
N ILE A 221 7.95 -13.22 3.76
CA ILE A 221 8.08 -12.58 2.45
C ILE A 221 6.74 -12.65 1.70
N ARG A 222 6.35 -11.52 1.14
CA ARG A 222 5.15 -11.36 0.31
C ARG A 222 5.42 -10.73 -1.05
N LEU A 223 6.65 -10.33 -1.30
CA LEU A 223 7.08 -9.68 -2.53
C LEU A 223 8.21 -10.49 -3.15
N PHE A 224 8.17 -10.62 -4.47
CA PHE A 224 9.17 -11.30 -5.25
C PHE A 224 9.56 -10.45 -6.46
N ALA A 225 10.84 -10.17 -6.65
CA ALA A 225 11.39 -9.56 -7.84
C ALA A 225 12.22 -10.60 -8.60
N PRO A 226 11.87 -10.95 -9.84
CA PRO A 226 12.63 -11.92 -10.62
C PRO A 226 13.99 -11.34 -11.01
N PRO A 227 15.09 -12.13 -10.90
CA PRO A 227 16.41 -11.76 -11.40
C PRO A 227 16.37 -11.24 -12.83
N SER A 228 17.05 -10.11 -13.09
CA SER A 228 17.09 -9.45 -14.40
C SER A 228 15.72 -9.16 -15.04
N GLY A 229 14.65 -9.17 -14.25
CA GLY A 229 13.27 -9.06 -14.73
C GLY A 229 12.82 -10.25 -15.57
N SER A 230 13.54 -11.39 -15.52
CA SER A 230 13.25 -12.55 -16.35
C SER A 230 12.18 -13.44 -15.73
N TYR A 231 11.03 -13.55 -16.40
CA TYR A 231 9.93 -14.42 -15.99
C TYR A 231 9.14 -14.94 -17.21
N ARG A 232 8.31 -15.94 -16.95
CA ARG A 232 7.19 -16.37 -17.78
C ARG A 232 5.95 -16.47 -16.89
N ASP A 233 4.77 -16.59 -17.48
CA ASP A 233 3.49 -16.61 -16.73
C ASP A 233 3.47 -17.66 -15.63
N GLU A 234 4.10 -18.82 -15.85
CA GLU A 234 4.19 -19.87 -14.83
C GLU A 234 4.99 -19.45 -13.60
N VAL A 235 6.05 -18.66 -13.75
CA VAL A 235 6.84 -18.11 -12.62
C VAL A 235 5.96 -17.21 -11.76
N VAL A 236 5.14 -16.36 -12.39
CA VAL A 236 4.21 -15.46 -11.69
C VAL A 236 3.16 -16.26 -10.92
N LYS A 237 2.58 -17.30 -11.53
CA LYS A 237 1.61 -18.19 -10.86
C LYS A 237 2.23 -18.96 -9.70
N ILE A 238 3.48 -19.39 -9.82
CA ILE A 238 4.21 -20.06 -8.74
C ILE A 238 4.40 -19.10 -7.56
N ALA A 239 4.86 -17.87 -7.80
CA ALA A 239 5.01 -16.86 -6.75
C ALA A 239 3.66 -16.56 -6.06
N ASP A 240 2.59 -16.39 -6.83
CA ASP A 240 1.24 -16.16 -6.34
C ASP A 240 0.74 -17.31 -5.46
N SER A 241 0.97 -18.58 -5.88
CA SER A 241 0.62 -19.77 -5.09
C SER A 241 1.34 -19.84 -3.72
N MET A 242 2.40 -19.06 -3.54
CA MET A 242 3.13 -18.87 -2.30
C MET A 242 2.77 -17.57 -1.56
N ASN A 243 1.67 -16.92 -1.97
CA ASN A 243 1.23 -15.62 -1.47
C ASN A 243 2.28 -14.51 -1.67
N MET A 244 3.03 -14.54 -2.78
CA MET A 244 3.97 -13.51 -3.15
C MET A 244 3.51 -12.80 -4.44
N GLN A 245 3.51 -11.48 -4.40
CA GLN A 245 3.29 -10.63 -5.57
C GLN A 245 4.59 -10.50 -6.37
N THR A 246 4.51 -10.67 -7.70
CA THR A 246 5.65 -10.48 -8.59
C THR A 246 5.81 -9.01 -8.91
N ILE A 247 6.93 -8.42 -8.49
CA ILE A 247 7.24 -7.00 -8.61
C ILE A 247 8.27 -6.79 -9.73
N MET A 248 7.91 -5.94 -10.65
CA MET A 248 8.73 -5.42 -11.74
C MET A 248 9.01 -3.94 -11.51
N TRP A 249 9.46 -3.21 -12.51
CA TRP A 249 9.72 -1.77 -12.43
C TRP A 249 9.27 -1.04 -13.69
N SER A 250 8.99 0.24 -13.53
CA SER A 250 8.66 1.15 -14.63
C SER A 250 9.77 2.15 -14.91
N VAL A 251 10.73 2.30 -13.97
CA VAL A 251 11.90 3.16 -14.10
C VAL A 251 13.13 2.37 -13.69
N ASP A 252 14.19 2.43 -14.49
CA ASP A 252 15.45 1.71 -14.26
C ASP A 252 16.61 2.72 -14.19
N THR A 253 17.42 2.64 -13.13
CA THR A 253 18.64 3.42 -12.97
C THR A 253 19.73 3.01 -13.96
N VAL A 254 19.72 1.73 -14.39
CA VAL A 254 20.77 1.08 -15.18
C VAL A 254 22.15 1.22 -14.51
N ASP A 255 22.16 1.20 -13.18
CA ASP A 255 23.35 1.42 -12.33
C ASP A 255 24.40 0.30 -12.41
N TRP A 256 23.98 -0.90 -12.83
CA TRP A 256 24.86 -2.04 -13.10
C TRP A 256 25.86 -1.79 -14.22
N GLN A 257 25.62 -0.78 -15.08
CA GLN A 257 26.58 -0.30 -16.10
C GLN A 257 27.58 0.73 -15.54
N LYS A 258 27.53 1.02 -14.23
CA LYS A 258 28.41 1.96 -13.54
C LYS A 258 28.42 3.38 -14.14
N PRO A 259 27.24 3.97 -14.47
CA PRO A 259 27.18 5.35 -14.94
C PRO A 259 27.60 6.32 -13.84
N SER A 260 27.80 7.60 -14.17
CA SER A 260 28.01 8.61 -13.13
C SER A 260 26.73 8.81 -12.29
N PRO A 261 26.85 9.27 -11.03
CA PRO A 261 25.70 9.60 -10.18
C PRO A 261 24.71 10.56 -10.85
N GLU A 262 25.22 11.59 -11.55
CA GLU A 262 24.40 12.57 -12.26
C GLU A 262 23.61 11.94 -13.41
N THR A 263 24.18 10.95 -14.08
CA THR A 263 23.51 10.18 -15.14
C THR A 263 22.33 9.39 -14.55
N ILE A 264 22.50 8.78 -13.37
CA ILE A 264 21.41 8.09 -12.66
C ILE A 264 20.27 9.08 -12.34
N VAL A 265 20.61 10.20 -11.71
CA VAL A 265 19.62 11.23 -11.35
C VAL A 265 18.85 11.69 -12.58
N THR A 266 19.56 12.12 -13.63
CA THR A 266 18.94 12.61 -14.87
C THR A 266 18.04 11.57 -15.51
N ARG A 267 18.49 10.30 -15.59
CA ARG A 267 17.73 9.19 -16.17
C ARG A 267 16.44 8.91 -15.41
N VAL A 268 16.50 8.87 -14.08
CA VAL A 268 15.33 8.62 -13.26
C VAL A 268 14.37 9.81 -13.30
N ILE A 269 14.86 11.03 -13.10
CA ILE A 269 14.02 12.24 -13.03
C ILE A 269 13.31 12.55 -14.35
N SER A 270 13.90 12.17 -15.49
CA SER A 270 13.25 12.31 -16.80
C SER A 270 12.10 11.32 -17.03
N LYS A 271 12.01 10.22 -16.24
CA LYS A 271 11.04 9.12 -16.42
C LYS A 271 10.11 8.91 -15.25
N VAL A 272 10.47 9.44 -14.06
CA VAL A 272 9.69 9.23 -12.85
C VAL A 272 8.29 9.83 -12.98
N HIS A 273 7.30 9.09 -12.48
CA HIS A 273 5.88 9.43 -12.53
C HIS A 273 5.17 8.92 -11.26
N PRO A 274 3.95 9.39 -10.93
CA PRO A 274 3.15 8.82 -9.84
C PRO A 274 2.97 7.31 -10.04
N GLY A 275 3.15 6.54 -8.97
CA GLY A 275 3.10 5.08 -9.00
C GLY A 275 4.41 4.42 -9.46
N ALA A 276 5.50 5.14 -9.73
CA ALA A 276 6.71 4.53 -10.27
C ALA A 276 7.37 3.55 -9.28
N LEU A 277 7.76 2.39 -9.80
CA LEU A 277 8.68 1.44 -9.18
C LEU A 277 10.05 1.64 -9.81
N ILE A 278 11.05 2.04 -9.03
CA ILE A 278 12.37 2.46 -9.49
C ILE A 278 13.41 1.40 -9.10
N LEU A 279 13.91 0.67 -10.09
CA LEU A 279 14.95 -0.34 -9.89
C LEU A 279 16.31 0.30 -9.63
N MET A 280 17.03 -0.23 -8.63
CA MET A 280 18.42 0.08 -8.35
C MET A 280 19.12 -1.10 -7.65
N HIS A 281 20.44 -1.04 -7.58
CA HIS A 281 21.30 -1.98 -6.88
C HIS A 281 22.25 -1.24 -5.94
N PRO A 282 22.86 -1.91 -4.94
CA PRO A 282 23.88 -1.30 -4.10
C PRO A 282 25.20 -1.17 -4.88
N THR A 283 25.28 -0.09 -5.65
CA THR A 283 26.49 0.29 -6.42
C THR A 283 27.06 1.59 -5.87
N GLU A 284 28.35 1.86 -6.17
CA GLU A 284 28.98 3.14 -5.83
C GLU A 284 28.20 4.33 -6.40
N SER A 285 27.80 4.22 -7.67
CA SER A 285 27.06 5.28 -8.37
C SER A 285 25.71 5.53 -7.74
N THR A 286 24.97 4.47 -7.38
CA THR A 286 23.66 4.59 -6.71
C THR A 286 23.81 5.20 -5.32
N ALA A 287 24.77 4.72 -4.52
CA ALA A 287 25.00 5.24 -3.18
C ALA A 287 25.33 6.76 -3.19
N LYS A 288 26.11 7.20 -4.17
CA LYS A 288 26.44 8.63 -4.36
C LYS A 288 25.28 9.46 -4.93
N ALA A 289 24.41 8.85 -5.77
CA ALA A 289 23.27 9.53 -6.39
C ALA A 289 22.07 9.66 -5.45
N LEU A 290 21.95 8.81 -4.44
CA LEU A 290 20.69 8.58 -3.69
C LEU A 290 20.17 9.84 -3.00
N ASP A 291 21.03 10.63 -2.37
CA ASP A 291 20.64 11.89 -1.70
C ASP A 291 20.01 12.87 -2.69
N GLN A 292 20.72 13.16 -3.79
CA GLN A 292 20.20 14.05 -4.82
C GLN A 292 18.93 13.52 -5.46
N LEU A 293 18.86 12.21 -5.72
CA LEU A 293 17.70 11.57 -6.32
C LEU A 293 16.46 11.74 -5.45
N ILE A 294 16.58 11.54 -4.13
CA ILE A 294 15.49 11.74 -3.17
C ILE A 294 14.98 13.18 -3.22
N ASN A 295 15.90 14.15 -3.19
CA ASN A 295 15.55 15.57 -3.21
C ASN A 295 14.83 15.96 -4.51
N GLU A 296 15.31 15.49 -5.66
CA GLU A 296 14.70 15.78 -6.96
C GLU A 296 13.31 15.12 -7.12
N ILE A 297 13.10 13.90 -6.60
CA ILE A 297 11.79 13.25 -6.59
C ILE A 297 10.80 14.05 -5.73
N ARG A 298 11.23 14.53 -4.56
CA ARG A 298 10.39 15.36 -3.68
C ARG A 298 9.99 16.68 -4.31
N LYS A 299 10.86 17.32 -5.11
CA LYS A 299 10.51 18.52 -5.87
C LYS A 299 9.40 18.30 -6.90
N LYS A 300 9.14 17.05 -7.28
CA LYS A 300 8.00 16.68 -8.13
C LYS A 300 6.73 16.34 -7.32
N ASP A 301 6.68 16.69 -6.04
CA ASP A 301 5.57 16.37 -5.13
C ASP A 301 5.29 14.86 -4.98
N LEU A 302 6.28 14.01 -5.19
CA LEU A 302 6.18 12.57 -5.04
C LEU A 302 6.73 12.13 -3.68
N ARG A 303 5.94 11.37 -2.93
CA ARG A 303 6.39 10.69 -1.72
C ARG A 303 7.20 9.45 -2.09
N ILE A 304 8.13 9.07 -1.23
CA ILE A 304 8.92 7.84 -1.40
C ILE A 304 8.61 6.91 -0.25
N GLY A 305 8.37 5.64 -0.53
CA GLY A 305 8.11 4.62 0.50
C GLY A 305 8.32 3.21 -0.02
N THR A 306 7.91 2.22 0.78
CA THR A 306 8.03 0.80 0.43
C THR A 306 7.10 0.40 -0.71
N VAL A 307 7.37 -0.74 -1.33
CA VAL A 307 6.51 -1.31 -2.38
C VAL A 307 5.11 -1.57 -1.81
N SER A 308 4.99 -2.21 -0.64
CA SER A 308 3.68 -2.47 -0.03
C SER A 308 2.89 -1.18 0.20
N LYS A 309 3.55 -0.09 0.62
CA LYS A 309 2.89 1.20 0.82
C LYS A 309 2.49 1.86 -0.51
N LEU A 310 3.25 1.66 -1.57
CA LEU A 310 2.90 2.13 -2.91
C LEU A 310 1.70 1.36 -3.47
N LEU A 311 1.63 0.05 -3.21
CA LEU A 311 0.59 -0.83 -3.74
C LEU A 311 -0.69 -0.85 -2.90
N ASP A 312 -0.67 -0.34 -1.65
CA ASP A 312 -1.89 -0.22 -0.86
C ASP A 312 -2.86 0.77 -1.52
N GLU A 313 -4.15 0.60 -1.24
CA GLU A 313 -5.21 1.39 -1.86
C GLU A 313 -5.47 2.70 -1.11
N GLU A 314 -4.79 2.93 0.02
CA GLU A 314 -4.96 4.14 0.81
C GLU A 314 -4.59 5.39 0.02
N ARG A 315 -5.56 6.31 -0.10
CA ARG A 315 -5.35 7.58 -0.80
C ARG A 315 -4.51 8.52 0.05
N ILE A 316 -3.46 9.05 -0.57
CA ILE A 316 -2.65 10.11 0.02
C ILE A 316 -3.42 11.42 -0.04
N ILE A 317 -3.79 11.91 1.14
CA ILE A 317 -4.48 13.18 1.27
C ILE A 317 -3.45 14.26 1.52
N LYS A 318 -3.41 15.28 0.64
CA LYS A 318 -2.58 16.47 0.86
C LYS A 318 -3.36 17.45 1.72
N VAL A 319 -2.82 17.78 2.89
CA VAL A 319 -3.37 18.83 3.76
C VAL A 319 -2.40 20.01 3.70
N ASN A 320 -2.79 21.09 3.05
CA ASN A 320 -2.05 22.36 3.07
C ASN A 320 -2.75 23.34 3.98
N ASP A 321 -2.05 23.87 4.98
CA ASP A 321 -2.57 24.85 5.97
C ASP A 321 -3.86 24.39 6.68
N GLY A 322 -3.96 23.09 7.02
CA GLY A 322 -5.15 22.51 7.61
C GLY A 322 -6.32 22.29 6.65
N LYS A 323 -6.15 22.60 5.36
CA LYS A 323 -7.17 22.44 4.31
C LYS A 323 -6.87 21.22 3.44
N LEU A 324 -7.88 20.42 3.24
CA LEU A 324 -7.85 19.32 2.29
C LEU A 324 -7.83 19.88 0.86
N LYS A 325 -6.71 19.77 0.16
CA LYS A 325 -6.68 20.04 -1.28
C LYS A 325 -7.12 18.80 -2.02
N ILE A 326 -8.39 18.76 -2.39
CA ILE A 326 -8.89 17.81 -3.39
C ILE A 326 -8.48 18.39 -4.74
N GLU A 327 -7.41 17.89 -5.34
CA GLU A 327 -7.08 18.24 -6.72
C GLU A 327 -8.16 17.66 -7.61
N LYS A 328 -9.10 18.53 -8.04
CA LYS A 328 -10.03 18.21 -9.15
C LYS A 328 -9.18 18.18 -10.42
N LYS A 329 -9.15 17.04 -11.11
CA LYS A 329 -8.68 16.96 -12.50
C LYS A 329 -9.67 17.61 -13.43
#